data_5b8ace49037151e41b6383b89bfc961a
#
_entry.id   5b8ace49037151e41b6383b89bfc961a
#
_cell.length_a   1.000
_cell.length_b   1.000
_cell.length_c   1.000
_cell.angle_alpha   90.00
_cell.angle_beta   90.00
_cell.angle_gamma   90.00
#
_symmetry.space_group_name_H-M   'P 1'
#
loop_
_entity.id
_entity.type
_entity.pdbx_description
1 polymer ?
#
loop_
_entity_poly.entity_id
_entity_poly.type
_entity_poly.pdbx_seq_one_letter_code
_entity_poly.pdbx_strand_id
1 'polypeptide(L)'
;QIHGEKRSQEDRIASSQLQNSTQRQSSGKLTQSSEQLNNEIRGQDDENELRKKKVVEMMLHAWNGYKNYSWGENELRPASKTFNTQAIFGGRGMPATIVDAADTLWIMGLRKEYEQARDYIKENFDMNKATGTLSVFETTIRFLGGLLSLYALTNEKFYIEKARSVGEALLPAFNTPSGIPKSNLDMRTRYASNYGWANGGSSILAEFGSLHLEFIYLSHIAKAPIFAKKVKKIRDVLDRMEKVNGLYSNYVNSDTGKFTRSYHMSLGALGDSFYEYLIKSWLQSGKTDDQARAMYWEVSKAMREQMVLKSKSGLTYVAELRNGLPEHKMGHLACFSVGMFALQAVNEKTEQERASTMELAEELGRTCHESYIRTTTHIGPEMFYFNGEEDATSRNSENGYILRPEVIEGFFYLWRLTGKQMYREWVWDAIQAIDKYCRVEGGFSGIYDVYDPKKGHDDVQQSFFLAETLKYAYLTFTDNSVVSLDKWVFNTEAHPLPVMA
;
A
#
# COMPACT_ATOMS: atom_id res chain seq x y z
N GLN A 1 24.46 1.45 84.51
CA GLN A 1 23.97 2.39 83.48
C GLN A 1 25.01 2.73 82.35
N ILE A 2 26.14 1.97 82.28
CA ILE A 2 27.20 2.27 81.26
C ILE A 2 27.33 1.17 80.18
N HIS A 3 26.51 0.11 80.22
CA HIS A 3 26.56 -0.97 79.21
C HIS A 3 25.45 -0.96 78.18
N GLY A 4 24.52 0.04 78.14
CA GLY A 4 23.39 0.14 77.18
C GLY A 4 23.66 0.97 75.95
N GLU A 5 24.58 1.92 75.99
CA GLU A 5 24.80 2.88 74.93
C GLU A 5 25.77 2.43 73.77
N LYS A 6 26.67 1.47 74.07
CA LYS A 6 27.60 0.97 73.05
C LYS A 6 26.98 0.03 71.99
N ARG A 7 25.94 -0.73 72.39
CA ARG A 7 25.21 -1.59 71.37
C ARG A 7 24.37 -0.85 70.43
N SER A 8 23.85 0.34 70.76
CA SER A 8 23.01 1.12 69.82
C SER A 8 23.77 1.84 68.68
N GLN A 9 25.07 2.06 68.90
CA GLN A 9 25.90 2.77 67.94
C GLN A 9 26.50 1.83 66.88
N GLU A 10 26.81 0.59 67.22
CA GLU A 10 27.29 -0.44 66.29
C GLU A 10 26.15 -0.94 65.40
N ASP A 11 24.92 -1.11 65.89
CA ASP A 11 23.74 -1.49 65.10
C ASP A 11 23.31 -0.40 64.13
N ARG A 12 23.53 0.89 64.46
CA ARG A 12 23.26 2.01 63.53
C ARG A 12 24.30 2.12 62.42
N ILE A 13 25.54 1.79 62.66
CA ILE A 13 26.60 1.79 61.65
C ILE A 13 26.45 0.59 60.72
N ALA A 14 26.09 -0.59 61.22
CA ALA A 14 25.84 -1.77 60.41
C ALA A 14 24.59 -1.60 59.51
N SER A 15 23.50 -1.00 60.01
CA SER A 15 22.32 -0.74 59.22
C SER A 15 22.52 0.35 58.15
N SER A 16 23.34 1.37 58.42
CA SER A 16 23.66 2.40 57.41
C SER A 16 24.63 1.87 56.31
N GLN A 17 25.52 0.95 56.63
CA GLN A 17 26.40 0.31 55.64
C GLN A 17 25.65 -0.70 54.75
N LEU A 18 24.68 -1.45 55.30
CA LEU A 18 23.81 -2.32 54.49
C LEU A 18 22.87 -1.52 53.58
N GLN A 19 22.29 -0.42 54.06
CA GLN A 19 21.45 0.44 53.20
C GLN A 19 22.25 1.10 52.08
N ASN A 20 23.47 1.57 52.33
CA ASN A 20 24.35 2.16 51.31
C ASN A 20 24.89 1.11 50.30
N SER A 21 25.10 -0.15 50.72
CA SER A 21 25.50 -1.21 49.79
C SER A 21 24.32 -1.67 48.89
N THR A 22 23.12 -1.74 49.46
CA THR A 22 21.91 -2.10 48.68
C THR A 22 21.49 -1.00 47.71
N GLN A 23 21.62 0.28 48.08
CA GLN A 23 21.39 1.40 47.18
C GLN A 23 22.45 1.51 46.06
N ARG A 24 23.72 1.23 46.35
CA ARG A 24 24.78 1.20 45.33
C ARG A 24 24.64 0.00 44.36
N GLN A 25 24.20 -1.17 44.85
CA GLN A 25 23.95 -2.32 43.97
C GLN A 25 22.68 -2.15 43.12
N SER A 26 21.63 -1.51 43.64
CA SER A 26 20.42 -1.22 42.84
C SER A 26 20.65 -0.09 41.83
N SER A 27 21.40 0.95 42.18
CA SER A 27 21.77 2.00 41.21
C SER A 27 22.74 1.52 40.14
N GLY A 28 23.70 0.64 40.45
CA GLY A 28 24.60 0.05 39.47
C GLY A 28 23.93 -0.92 38.51
N LYS A 29 22.92 -1.68 38.95
CA LYS A 29 22.12 -2.56 38.09
C LYS A 29 21.17 -1.75 37.18
N LEU A 30 20.60 -0.67 37.69
CA LEU A 30 19.74 0.24 36.88
C LEU A 30 20.54 1.00 35.81
N THR A 31 21.77 1.46 36.11
CA THR A 31 22.64 2.11 35.15
C THR A 31 23.17 1.15 34.09
N GLN A 32 23.56 -0.07 34.45
CA GLN A 32 23.96 -1.10 33.50
C GLN A 32 22.83 -1.52 32.57
N SER A 33 21.57 -1.65 33.03
CA SER A 33 20.43 -1.98 32.21
C SER A 33 20.05 -0.83 31.25
N SER A 34 20.20 0.42 31.67
CA SER A 34 19.94 1.60 30.83
C SER A 34 21.03 1.80 29.77
N GLU A 35 22.29 1.53 30.09
CA GLU A 35 23.40 1.58 29.12
C GLU A 35 23.29 0.45 28.08
N GLN A 36 22.93 -0.76 28.49
CA GLN A 36 22.65 -1.86 27.55
C GLN A 36 21.49 -1.54 26.62
N LEU A 37 20.37 -1.05 27.15
CA LEU A 37 19.22 -0.64 26.36
C LEU A 37 19.57 0.49 25.38
N ASN A 38 20.33 1.50 25.81
CA ASN A 38 20.79 2.57 24.95
C ASN A 38 21.73 2.09 23.84
N ASN A 39 22.60 1.11 24.13
CA ASN A 39 23.47 0.51 23.12
C ASN A 39 22.72 -0.35 22.13
N GLU A 40 21.68 -1.09 22.57
CA GLU A 40 20.79 -1.85 21.70
C GLU A 40 19.99 -0.92 20.78
N ILE A 41 19.45 0.17 21.32
CA ILE A 41 18.72 1.18 20.53
C ILE A 41 19.64 1.82 19.47
N ARG A 42 20.87 2.22 19.85
CA ARG A 42 21.85 2.78 18.91
C ARG A 42 22.23 1.76 17.83
N GLY A 43 22.42 0.50 18.19
CA GLY A 43 22.71 -0.56 17.23
C GLY A 43 21.58 -0.76 16.22
N GLN A 44 20.31 -0.70 16.65
CA GLN A 44 19.15 -0.78 15.78
C GLN A 44 19.02 0.45 14.87
N ASP A 45 19.29 1.64 15.37
CA ASP A 45 19.27 2.87 14.58
C ASP A 45 20.34 2.86 13.49
N ASP A 46 21.57 2.43 13.82
CA ASP A 46 22.66 2.28 12.86
C ASP A 46 22.32 1.24 11.77
N GLU A 47 21.68 0.13 12.15
CA GLU A 47 21.25 -0.90 11.22
C GLU A 47 20.12 -0.41 10.29
N ASN A 48 19.13 0.30 10.84
CA ASN A 48 18.06 0.89 10.03
C ASN A 48 18.58 1.95 9.06
N GLU A 49 19.61 2.72 9.45
CA GLU A 49 20.29 3.65 8.53
C GLU A 49 20.98 2.92 7.37
N LEU A 50 21.60 1.77 7.61
CA LEU A 50 22.20 0.95 6.55
C LEU A 50 21.14 0.36 5.62
N ARG A 51 20.04 -0.15 6.17
CA ARG A 51 18.91 -0.69 5.42
C ARG A 51 18.25 0.39 4.55
N LYS A 52 18.04 1.56 5.12
CA LYS A 52 17.52 2.73 4.41
C LYS A 52 18.42 3.15 3.24
N LYS A 53 19.76 3.21 3.45
CA LYS A 53 20.74 3.50 2.39
C LYS A 53 20.71 2.46 1.27
N LYS A 54 20.50 1.19 1.61
CA LYS A 54 20.33 0.12 0.60
C LYS A 54 19.10 0.34 -0.26
N VAL A 55 17.96 0.70 0.35
CA VAL A 55 16.73 1.00 -0.39
C VAL A 55 16.92 2.22 -1.30
N VAL A 56 17.62 3.26 -0.83
CA VAL A 56 17.97 4.43 -1.65
C VAL A 56 18.89 4.05 -2.83
N GLU A 57 19.86 3.16 -2.62
CA GLU A 57 20.69 2.63 -3.71
C GLU A 57 19.86 1.89 -4.76
N MET A 58 18.92 1.04 -4.32
CA MET A 58 17.98 0.35 -5.22
C MET A 58 17.12 1.34 -6.01
N MET A 59 16.61 2.39 -5.35
CA MET A 59 15.84 3.46 -6.01
C MET A 59 16.66 4.16 -7.08
N LEU A 60 17.92 4.50 -6.81
CA LEU A 60 18.81 5.11 -7.78
C LEU A 60 19.14 4.18 -8.94
N HIS A 61 19.32 2.88 -8.69
CA HIS A 61 19.54 1.90 -9.75
C HIS A 61 18.33 1.80 -10.68
N ALA A 62 17.12 1.69 -10.11
CA ALA A 62 15.86 1.65 -10.86
C ALA A 62 15.62 2.95 -11.67
N TRP A 63 15.83 4.10 -11.03
CA TRP A 63 15.64 5.41 -11.66
C TRP A 63 16.62 5.66 -12.79
N ASN A 64 17.91 5.37 -12.58
CA ASN A 64 18.93 5.56 -13.60
C ASN A 64 18.72 4.64 -14.81
N GLY A 65 18.27 3.41 -14.59
CA GLY A 65 17.88 2.50 -15.66
C GLY A 65 16.75 3.08 -16.51
N TYR A 66 15.67 3.51 -15.87
CA TYR A 66 14.56 4.17 -16.57
C TYR A 66 15.04 5.43 -17.31
N LYS A 67 15.81 6.29 -16.66
CA LYS A 67 16.34 7.52 -17.26
C LYS A 67 17.19 7.25 -18.50
N ASN A 68 18.02 6.24 -18.46
CA ASN A 68 18.96 5.95 -19.53
C ASN A 68 18.31 5.30 -20.76
N TYR A 69 17.26 4.50 -20.56
CA TYR A 69 16.74 3.63 -21.62
C TYR A 69 15.26 3.87 -21.97
N SER A 70 14.53 4.62 -21.14
CA SER A 70 13.06 4.72 -21.30
C SER A 70 12.49 6.11 -20.94
N TRP A 71 13.34 7.14 -20.95
CA TRP A 71 12.96 8.48 -20.49
C TRP A 71 11.75 9.05 -21.23
N GLY A 72 10.70 9.37 -20.47
CA GLY A 72 9.46 9.94 -21.03
C GLY A 72 8.46 8.92 -21.56
N GLU A 73 8.81 7.64 -21.58
CA GLU A 73 7.90 6.54 -21.92
C GLU A 73 7.18 6.00 -20.67
N ASN A 74 6.27 5.03 -20.85
CA ASN A 74 5.50 4.53 -19.71
C ASN A 74 6.40 3.88 -18.65
N GLU A 75 7.13 2.84 -19.02
CA GLU A 75 7.94 2.02 -18.13
C GLU A 75 9.20 1.52 -18.84
N LEU A 76 10.08 0.88 -18.06
CA LEU A 76 11.34 0.32 -18.51
C LEU A 76 11.25 -1.18 -18.75
N ARG A 77 11.91 -1.66 -19.80
CA ARG A 77 12.36 -3.06 -19.96
C ARG A 77 13.83 -3.14 -19.57
N PRO A 78 14.16 -3.52 -18.33
CA PRO A 78 15.51 -3.33 -17.80
C PRO A 78 16.53 -4.34 -18.31
N ALA A 79 16.13 -5.55 -18.71
CA ALA A 79 17.03 -6.56 -19.25
C ALA A 79 17.37 -6.23 -20.72
N SER A 80 16.39 -5.92 -21.53
CA SER A 80 16.59 -5.53 -22.95
C SER A 80 16.97 -4.06 -23.14
N LYS A 81 16.96 -3.25 -22.08
CA LYS A 81 17.33 -1.83 -22.06
C LYS A 81 16.56 -1.01 -23.10
N THR A 82 15.24 -1.15 -23.07
CA THR A 82 14.30 -0.43 -23.92
C THR A 82 13.05 -0.04 -23.14
N PHE A 83 12.10 0.61 -23.79
CA PHE A 83 10.86 1.03 -23.13
C PHE A 83 9.79 -0.07 -23.17
N ASN A 84 8.90 -0.05 -22.19
CA ASN A 84 7.67 -0.80 -22.14
C ASN A 84 6.48 0.14 -22.30
N THR A 85 5.53 -0.23 -23.15
CA THR A 85 4.27 0.50 -23.33
C THR A 85 3.11 -0.37 -22.89
N GLN A 86 2.27 0.16 -22.00
CA GLN A 86 1.06 -0.52 -21.53
C GLN A 86 -0.19 0.17 -22.08
N ALA A 87 -1.20 -0.63 -22.43
CA ALA A 87 -2.47 -0.15 -22.98
C ALA A 87 -3.39 0.55 -21.97
N ILE A 88 -2.86 0.95 -20.81
CA ILE A 88 -3.59 1.59 -19.72
C ILE A 88 -3.21 3.05 -19.50
N PHE A 89 -2.12 3.51 -20.10
CA PHE A 89 -1.57 4.86 -19.89
C PHE A 89 -1.79 5.84 -21.06
N GLY A 90 -2.60 5.47 -22.05
CA GLY A 90 -2.86 6.37 -23.17
C GLY A 90 -1.83 6.33 -24.31
N GLY A 91 -0.95 5.33 -24.31
CA GLY A 91 0.04 5.11 -25.36
C GLY A 91 1.45 5.62 -25.02
N ARG A 92 2.31 5.65 -26.04
CA ARG A 92 3.70 6.11 -25.89
C ARG A 92 3.79 7.60 -25.52
N GLY A 93 4.87 7.98 -24.85
CA GLY A 93 5.11 9.37 -24.45
C GLY A 93 4.29 9.82 -23.23
N MET A 94 3.57 8.90 -22.58
CA MET A 94 2.93 9.14 -21.30
C MET A 94 3.87 8.68 -20.17
N PRO A 95 4.43 9.61 -19.36
CA PRO A 95 5.57 9.33 -18.48
C PRO A 95 5.15 8.71 -17.14
N ALA A 96 4.59 7.49 -17.15
CA ALA A 96 4.05 6.87 -15.95
C ALA A 96 5.11 6.72 -14.84
N THR A 97 6.29 6.23 -15.17
CA THR A 97 7.36 6.05 -14.16
C THR A 97 7.88 7.37 -13.60
N ILE A 98 7.94 8.44 -14.40
CA ILE A 98 8.38 9.76 -13.90
C ILE A 98 7.40 10.28 -12.83
N VAL A 99 6.10 10.22 -13.12
CA VAL A 99 5.07 10.71 -12.19
C VAL A 99 4.98 9.82 -10.94
N ASP A 100 5.00 8.51 -11.12
CA ASP A 100 4.95 7.55 -10.01
C ASP A 100 6.17 7.62 -9.08
N ALA A 101 7.36 7.85 -9.63
CA ALA A 101 8.59 7.89 -8.85
C ALA A 101 8.84 9.22 -8.14
N ALA A 102 8.29 10.33 -8.62
CA ALA A 102 8.72 11.67 -8.24
C ALA A 102 8.52 11.98 -6.75
N ASP A 103 7.43 11.57 -6.14
CA ASP A 103 7.22 11.77 -4.71
C ASP A 103 8.11 10.87 -3.84
N THR A 104 8.43 9.66 -4.30
CA THR A 104 9.42 8.79 -3.65
C THR A 104 10.81 9.43 -3.66
N LEU A 105 11.23 9.99 -4.80
CA LEU A 105 12.50 10.72 -4.91
C LEU A 105 12.54 11.91 -3.94
N TRP A 106 11.44 12.65 -3.84
CA TRP A 106 11.32 13.74 -2.86
C TRP A 106 11.43 13.26 -1.42
N ILE A 107 10.69 12.23 -1.04
CA ILE A 107 10.65 11.67 0.32
C ILE A 107 12.03 11.11 0.71
N MET A 108 12.73 10.45 -0.20
CA MET A 108 14.09 9.94 0.03
C MET A 108 15.17 11.02 0.05
N GLY A 109 14.85 12.28 -0.24
CA GLY A 109 15.81 13.38 -0.28
C GLY A 109 16.70 13.38 -1.51
N LEU A 110 16.36 12.65 -2.56
CA LEU A 110 17.07 12.58 -3.85
C LEU A 110 16.71 13.80 -4.71
N ARG A 111 17.17 14.97 -4.27
CA ARG A 111 16.75 16.28 -4.83
C ARG A 111 17.09 16.46 -6.29
N LYS A 112 18.26 16.01 -6.72
CA LYS A 112 18.70 16.08 -8.12
C LYS A 112 17.80 15.26 -9.04
N GLU A 113 17.46 14.05 -8.63
CA GLU A 113 16.60 13.13 -9.38
C GLU A 113 15.15 13.64 -9.37
N TYR A 114 14.70 14.15 -8.23
CA TYR A 114 13.39 14.82 -8.15
C TYR A 114 13.30 16.03 -9.08
N GLU A 115 14.31 16.89 -9.13
CA GLU A 115 14.32 18.04 -10.04
C GLU A 115 14.22 17.63 -11.51
N GLN A 116 14.88 16.55 -11.90
CA GLN A 116 14.75 15.98 -13.24
C GLN A 116 13.31 15.56 -13.55
N ALA A 117 12.66 14.85 -12.61
CA ALA A 117 11.27 14.45 -12.73
C ALA A 117 10.34 15.67 -12.77
N ARG A 118 10.50 16.62 -11.85
CA ARG A 118 9.73 17.87 -11.75
C ARG A 118 9.78 18.66 -13.05
N ASP A 119 10.98 18.90 -13.57
CA ASP A 119 11.17 19.71 -14.78
C ASP A 119 10.55 19.01 -16.00
N TYR A 120 10.71 17.68 -16.10
CA TYR A 120 10.04 16.93 -17.14
C TYR A 120 8.52 17.04 -17.05
N ILE A 121 7.92 16.87 -15.85
CA ILE A 121 6.47 17.00 -15.65
C ILE A 121 6.01 18.41 -16.03
N LYS A 122 6.71 19.43 -15.57
CA LYS A 122 6.36 20.83 -15.80
C LYS A 122 6.35 21.17 -17.30
N GLU A 123 7.36 20.72 -18.04
CA GLU A 123 7.57 21.08 -19.43
C GLU A 123 6.86 20.15 -20.42
N ASN A 124 6.73 18.87 -20.09
CA ASN A 124 6.35 17.85 -21.06
C ASN A 124 5.06 17.08 -20.73
N PHE A 125 4.63 17.04 -19.46
CA PHE A 125 3.41 16.31 -19.12
C PHE A 125 2.18 17.04 -19.64
N ASP A 126 1.46 16.40 -20.58
CA ASP A 126 0.24 16.93 -21.20
C ASP A 126 -0.70 15.78 -21.55
N MET A 127 -1.92 15.77 -21.00
CA MET A 127 -2.92 14.75 -21.28
C MET A 127 -3.37 14.73 -22.75
N ASN A 128 -3.17 15.80 -23.52
CA ASN A 128 -3.44 15.82 -24.96
C ASN A 128 -2.47 14.94 -25.77
N LYS A 129 -1.34 14.55 -25.19
CA LYS A 129 -0.42 13.58 -25.80
C LYS A 129 -0.94 12.14 -25.74
N ALA A 130 -1.89 11.84 -24.87
CA ALA A 130 -2.52 10.54 -24.81
C ALA A 130 -3.38 10.30 -26.05
N THR A 131 -2.99 9.34 -26.88
CA THR A 131 -3.66 9.01 -28.15
C THR A 131 -4.26 7.61 -28.16
N GLY A 132 -4.03 6.84 -27.10
CA GLY A 132 -4.55 5.50 -26.89
C GLY A 132 -5.63 5.45 -25.80
N THR A 133 -5.86 4.25 -25.30
CA THR A 133 -6.78 4.00 -24.20
C THR A 133 -6.14 4.36 -22.86
N LEU A 134 -6.90 5.07 -22.01
CA LEU A 134 -6.62 5.22 -20.59
C LEU A 134 -7.46 4.22 -19.79
N SER A 135 -6.85 3.53 -18.85
CA SER A 135 -7.59 2.98 -17.71
C SER A 135 -7.97 4.13 -16.79
N VAL A 136 -9.25 4.27 -16.47
CA VAL A 136 -9.74 5.33 -15.55
C VAL A 136 -9.14 5.16 -14.16
N PHE A 137 -9.09 3.93 -13.69
CA PHE A 137 -8.50 3.57 -12.40
C PHE A 137 -7.00 3.84 -12.35
N GLU A 138 -6.22 3.27 -13.27
CA GLU A 138 -4.76 3.40 -13.28
C GLU A 138 -4.31 4.86 -13.48
N THR A 139 -5.00 5.60 -14.33
CA THR A 139 -4.74 7.03 -14.55
C THR A 139 -5.01 7.84 -13.28
N THR A 140 -6.08 7.51 -12.56
CA THR A 140 -6.42 8.19 -11.30
C THR A 140 -5.39 7.93 -10.21
N ILE A 141 -5.05 6.67 -9.95
CA ILE A 141 -4.15 6.34 -8.83
C ILE A 141 -2.71 6.76 -9.10
N ARG A 142 -2.23 6.70 -10.33
CA ARG A 142 -0.84 7.00 -10.70
C ARG A 142 -0.64 8.44 -11.12
N PHE A 143 -1.23 8.89 -12.24
CA PHE A 143 -1.03 10.27 -12.72
C PHE A 143 -1.67 11.29 -11.78
N LEU A 144 -2.96 11.16 -11.51
CA LEU A 144 -3.63 12.11 -10.63
C LEU A 144 -3.09 12.02 -9.20
N GLY A 145 -3.00 10.82 -8.64
CA GLY A 145 -2.46 10.60 -7.29
C GLY A 145 -1.04 11.14 -7.12
N GLY A 146 -0.15 10.84 -8.06
CA GLY A 146 1.23 11.33 -8.04
C GLY A 146 1.33 12.85 -8.11
N LEU A 147 0.59 13.50 -9.01
CA LEU A 147 0.58 14.97 -9.14
C LEU A 147 -0.01 15.66 -7.90
N LEU A 148 -1.06 15.09 -7.32
CA LEU A 148 -1.65 15.61 -6.08
C LEU A 148 -0.71 15.48 -4.88
N SER A 149 -0.03 14.35 -4.76
CA SER A 149 0.99 14.11 -3.75
C SER A 149 2.15 15.11 -3.87
N LEU A 150 2.63 15.32 -5.09
CA LEU A 150 3.70 16.28 -5.37
C LEU A 150 3.31 17.71 -4.98
N TYR A 151 2.08 18.12 -5.29
CA TYR A 151 1.57 19.40 -4.80
C TYR A 151 1.56 19.47 -3.27
N ALA A 152 1.03 18.45 -2.61
CA ALA A 152 0.92 18.44 -1.16
C ALA A 152 2.29 18.47 -0.44
N LEU A 153 3.30 17.81 -1.01
CA LEU A 153 4.65 17.75 -0.46
C LEU A 153 5.48 18.99 -0.74
N THR A 154 5.30 19.63 -1.92
CA THR A 154 6.19 20.72 -2.40
C THR A 154 5.55 22.09 -2.42
N ASN A 155 4.21 22.14 -2.43
CA ASN A 155 3.42 23.36 -2.62
C ASN A 155 3.67 24.07 -3.96
N GLU A 156 4.21 23.39 -4.96
CA GLU A 156 4.42 23.94 -6.30
C GLU A 156 3.12 23.95 -7.10
N LYS A 157 2.57 25.14 -7.38
CA LYS A 157 1.21 25.32 -7.91
C LYS A 157 0.96 24.74 -9.30
N PHE A 158 1.99 24.60 -10.13
CA PHE A 158 1.80 24.03 -11.48
C PHE A 158 1.28 22.60 -11.44
N TYR A 159 1.54 21.85 -10.36
CA TYR A 159 0.98 20.51 -10.18
C TYR A 159 -0.55 20.50 -10.11
N ILE A 160 -1.18 21.59 -9.58
CA ILE A 160 -2.64 21.71 -9.54
C ILE A 160 -3.22 21.72 -10.95
N GLU A 161 -2.62 22.47 -11.86
CA GLU A 161 -3.08 22.58 -13.26
C GLU A 161 -2.89 21.24 -13.99
N LYS A 162 -1.74 20.59 -13.77
CA LYS A 162 -1.48 19.25 -14.34
C LYS A 162 -2.48 18.21 -13.82
N ALA A 163 -2.72 18.19 -12.49
CA ALA A 163 -3.71 17.31 -11.87
C ALA A 163 -5.13 17.57 -12.37
N ARG A 164 -5.51 18.85 -12.50
CA ARG A 164 -6.82 19.24 -13.05
C ARG A 164 -7.00 18.73 -14.49
N SER A 165 -5.98 18.83 -15.34
CA SER A 165 -6.04 18.32 -16.71
C SER A 165 -6.28 16.81 -16.76
N VAL A 166 -5.71 16.04 -15.82
CA VAL A 166 -5.97 14.61 -15.70
C VAL A 166 -7.41 14.35 -15.29
N GLY A 167 -7.91 15.02 -14.27
CA GLY A 167 -9.30 14.88 -13.82
C GLY A 167 -10.30 15.22 -14.93
N GLU A 168 -10.09 16.32 -15.63
CA GLU A 168 -10.94 16.74 -16.75
C GLU A 168 -10.93 15.72 -17.91
N ALA A 169 -9.76 15.14 -18.20
CA ALA A 169 -9.64 14.11 -19.25
C ALA A 169 -10.47 12.86 -18.92
N LEU A 170 -10.64 12.52 -17.64
CA LEU A 170 -11.37 11.33 -17.20
C LEU A 170 -12.89 11.52 -17.11
N LEU A 171 -13.41 12.76 -17.06
CA LEU A 171 -14.84 13.04 -16.89
C LEU A 171 -15.77 12.32 -17.87
N PRO A 172 -15.43 12.11 -19.16
CA PRO A 172 -16.32 11.39 -20.08
C PRO A 172 -16.67 9.96 -19.64
N ALA A 173 -15.78 9.29 -18.90
CA ALA A 173 -16.03 7.93 -18.39
C ALA A 173 -17.21 7.86 -17.41
N PHE A 174 -17.53 8.97 -16.75
CA PHE A 174 -18.64 9.08 -15.78
C PHE A 174 -20.00 9.37 -16.44
N ASN A 175 -20.05 9.50 -17.76
CA ASN A 175 -21.31 9.76 -18.48
C ASN A 175 -22.08 8.45 -18.68
N THR A 176 -22.64 7.95 -17.60
CA THR A 176 -23.47 6.73 -17.51
C THR A 176 -24.76 7.04 -16.79
N PRO A 177 -25.86 6.27 -17.02
CA PRO A 177 -27.14 6.50 -16.36
C PRO A 177 -27.05 6.41 -14.82
N SER A 178 -26.25 5.48 -14.28
CA SER A 178 -26.06 5.32 -12.83
C SER A 178 -25.10 6.33 -12.22
N GLY A 179 -24.19 6.90 -12.99
CA GLY A 179 -23.03 7.68 -12.53
C GLY A 179 -21.81 6.84 -12.18
N ILE A 180 -21.90 5.50 -12.27
CA ILE A 180 -20.73 4.61 -12.13
C ILE A 180 -19.93 4.67 -13.42
N PRO A 181 -18.64 5.04 -13.38
CA PRO A 181 -17.85 5.19 -14.60
C PRO A 181 -17.51 3.84 -15.22
N LYS A 182 -17.22 3.88 -16.52
CA LYS A 182 -16.64 2.77 -17.25
C LYS A 182 -15.14 2.69 -17.02
N SER A 183 -14.57 1.50 -17.24
CA SER A 183 -13.18 1.19 -16.95
C SER A 183 -12.17 1.87 -17.87
N ASN A 184 -12.50 2.02 -19.16
CA ASN A 184 -11.60 2.47 -20.21
C ASN A 184 -12.13 3.71 -20.91
N LEU A 185 -11.21 4.58 -21.34
CA LEU A 185 -11.51 5.78 -22.11
C LEU A 185 -10.55 5.87 -23.31
N ASP A 186 -11.08 5.79 -24.53
CA ASP A 186 -10.30 6.09 -25.72
C ASP A 186 -10.10 7.61 -25.85
N MET A 187 -8.85 8.04 -25.87
CA MET A 187 -8.51 9.48 -25.83
C MET A 187 -8.75 10.22 -27.14
N ARG A 188 -8.82 9.51 -28.28
CA ARG A 188 -9.11 10.13 -29.57
C ARG A 188 -10.59 10.37 -29.79
N THR A 189 -11.41 9.39 -29.41
CA THR A 189 -12.87 9.42 -29.62
C THR A 189 -13.65 9.92 -28.42
N ARG A 190 -13.02 9.94 -27.23
CA ARG A 190 -13.65 10.17 -25.93
C ARG A 190 -14.73 9.15 -25.59
N TYR A 191 -14.72 7.99 -26.23
CA TYR A 191 -15.63 6.90 -25.97
C TYR A 191 -15.15 6.08 -24.78
N ALA A 192 -16.05 5.87 -23.82
CA ALA A 192 -15.79 5.05 -22.63
C ALA A 192 -16.39 3.65 -22.81
N SER A 193 -15.65 2.63 -22.41
CA SER A 193 -16.05 1.23 -22.50
C SER A 193 -15.61 0.43 -21.27
N ASN A 194 -16.24 -0.73 -21.08
CA ASN A 194 -15.80 -1.73 -20.11
C ASN A 194 -15.10 -2.89 -20.80
N TYR A 195 -14.37 -3.69 -20.02
CA TYR A 195 -13.75 -4.91 -20.54
C TYR A 195 -14.80 -5.95 -20.89
N GLY A 196 -14.69 -6.57 -22.07
CA GLY A 196 -15.62 -7.61 -22.51
C GLY A 196 -15.64 -8.85 -21.60
N TRP A 197 -14.50 -9.16 -20.96
CA TRP A 197 -14.37 -10.26 -20.01
C TRP A 197 -15.01 -9.96 -18.64
N ALA A 198 -15.26 -8.69 -18.31
CA ALA A 198 -15.78 -8.28 -17.01
C ALA A 198 -17.29 -8.54 -16.89
N ASN A 199 -17.68 -9.80 -16.79
CA ASN A 199 -19.04 -10.27 -16.58
C ASN A 199 -20.07 -9.56 -17.45
N GLY A 200 -19.89 -9.65 -18.78
CA GLY A 200 -20.78 -9.03 -19.77
C GLY A 200 -20.59 -7.53 -19.96
N GLY A 201 -19.41 -7.00 -19.70
CA GLY A 201 -19.08 -5.57 -19.87
C GLY A 201 -19.45 -4.70 -18.68
N SER A 202 -19.36 -5.24 -17.48
CA SER A 202 -19.59 -4.53 -16.21
C SER A 202 -18.39 -3.65 -15.82
N SER A 203 -18.67 -2.62 -15.03
CA SER A 203 -17.62 -1.89 -14.31
C SER A 203 -17.11 -2.71 -13.12
N ILE A 204 -15.85 -2.51 -12.77
CA ILE A 204 -15.14 -3.29 -11.74
C ILE A 204 -15.09 -2.50 -10.44
N LEU A 205 -15.51 -3.12 -9.33
CA LEU A 205 -15.64 -2.49 -8.02
C LEU A 205 -14.34 -1.79 -7.57
N ALA A 206 -13.20 -2.48 -7.64
CA ALA A 206 -11.90 -1.90 -7.27
C ALA A 206 -11.53 -0.70 -8.15
N GLU A 207 -11.94 -0.67 -9.41
CA GLU A 207 -11.62 0.44 -10.31
C GLU A 207 -12.46 1.68 -10.02
N PHE A 208 -13.77 1.59 -10.12
CA PHE A 208 -14.62 2.77 -9.90
C PHE A 208 -14.77 3.12 -8.40
N GLY A 209 -14.51 2.19 -7.51
CA GLY A 209 -14.53 2.40 -6.06
C GLY A 209 -13.26 3.04 -5.50
N SER A 210 -12.21 3.19 -6.30
CA SER A 210 -10.90 3.70 -5.87
C SER A 210 -10.50 4.99 -6.59
N LEU A 211 -11.45 5.92 -6.70
CA LEU A 211 -11.28 7.24 -7.31
C LEU A 211 -11.49 8.37 -6.28
N HIS A 212 -12.01 8.05 -5.12
CA HIS A 212 -12.57 9.00 -4.18
C HIS A 212 -11.51 9.91 -3.55
N LEU A 213 -10.41 9.35 -3.07
CA LEU A 213 -9.35 10.12 -2.40
C LEU A 213 -8.80 11.22 -3.30
N GLU A 214 -8.47 10.87 -4.53
CA GLU A 214 -7.88 11.77 -5.52
C GLU A 214 -8.89 12.83 -5.98
N PHE A 215 -10.10 12.44 -6.32
CA PHE A 215 -11.14 13.35 -6.82
C PHE A 215 -11.61 14.34 -5.76
N ILE A 216 -11.70 13.93 -4.49
CA ILE A 216 -12.05 14.83 -3.38
C ILE A 216 -10.94 15.86 -3.17
N TYR A 217 -9.67 15.42 -3.10
CA TYR A 217 -8.56 16.34 -2.90
C TYR A 217 -8.35 17.27 -4.10
N LEU A 218 -8.46 16.76 -5.34
CA LEU A 218 -8.45 17.59 -6.55
C LEU A 218 -9.56 18.64 -6.53
N SER A 219 -10.78 18.25 -6.18
CA SER A 219 -11.92 19.17 -6.07
C SER A 219 -11.64 20.33 -5.11
N HIS A 220 -10.99 20.02 -3.98
CA HIS A 220 -10.63 20.99 -2.96
C HIS A 220 -9.57 21.99 -3.45
N ILE A 221 -8.43 21.51 -3.96
CA ILE A 221 -7.30 22.36 -4.33
C ILE A 221 -7.52 23.12 -5.65
N ALA A 222 -8.22 22.51 -6.61
CA ALA A 222 -8.56 23.13 -7.89
C ALA A 222 -9.82 24.02 -7.82
N LYS A 223 -10.52 24.04 -6.67
CA LYS A 223 -11.81 24.74 -6.48
C LYS A 223 -12.83 24.35 -7.55
N ALA A 224 -12.89 23.07 -7.88
CA ALA A 224 -13.71 22.51 -8.94
C ALA A 224 -14.66 21.42 -8.40
N PRO A 225 -15.89 21.79 -7.95
CA PRO A 225 -16.82 20.88 -7.27
C PRO A 225 -17.26 19.67 -8.11
N ILE A 226 -17.07 19.73 -9.41
CA ILE A 226 -17.48 18.65 -10.33
C ILE A 226 -16.81 17.31 -9.97
N PHE A 227 -15.55 17.32 -9.57
CA PHE A 227 -14.79 16.10 -9.25
C PHE A 227 -15.37 15.42 -8.00
N ALA A 228 -15.57 16.18 -6.91
CA ALA A 228 -16.21 15.63 -5.71
C ALA A 228 -17.63 15.12 -5.99
N LYS A 229 -18.40 15.83 -6.81
CA LYS A 229 -19.77 15.43 -7.18
C LYS A 229 -19.80 14.05 -7.87
N LYS A 230 -18.82 13.77 -8.75
CA LYS A 230 -18.74 12.48 -9.46
C LYS A 230 -18.52 11.31 -8.51
N VAL A 231 -17.56 11.40 -7.60
CA VAL A 231 -17.25 10.29 -6.68
C VAL A 231 -18.25 10.17 -5.55
N LYS A 232 -18.85 11.25 -5.08
CA LYS A 232 -19.97 11.20 -4.13
C LYS A 232 -21.18 10.49 -4.73
N LYS A 233 -21.46 10.70 -6.03
CA LYS A 233 -22.51 9.97 -6.74
C LYS A 233 -22.27 8.45 -6.76
N ILE A 234 -21.02 8.01 -7.01
CA ILE A 234 -20.63 6.60 -6.94
C ILE A 234 -20.93 6.04 -5.53
N ARG A 235 -20.48 6.76 -4.50
CA ARG A 235 -20.67 6.38 -3.11
C ARG A 235 -22.13 6.24 -2.74
N ASP A 236 -23.00 7.17 -3.16
CA ASP A 236 -24.43 7.13 -2.92
C ASP A 236 -25.11 5.95 -3.60
N VAL A 237 -24.67 5.58 -4.81
CA VAL A 237 -25.21 4.41 -5.52
C VAL A 237 -24.85 3.13 -4.78
N LEU A 238 -23.57 2.98 -4.38
CA LEU A 238 -23.09 1.79 -3.66
C LEU A 238 -23.74 1.65 -2.27
N ASP A 239 -23.92 2.74 -1.55
CA ASP A 239 -24.52 2.75 -0.21
C ASP A 239 -25.98 2.25 -0.24
N ARG A 240 -26.75 2.69 -1.25
CA ARG A 240 -28.17 2.31 -1.44
C ARG A 240 -28.37 0.95 -2.09
N MET A 241 -27.30 0.36 -2.65
CA MET A 241 -27.37 -0.92 -3.35
C MET A 241 -27.67 -2.05 -2.38
N GLU A 242 -28.56 -2.96 -2.77
CA GLU A 242 -28.78 -4.21 -2.02
C GLU A 242 -27.49 -5.06 -2.07
N LYS A 243 -26.92 -5.28 -0.89
CA LYS A 243 -25.69 -6.05 -0.73
C LYS A 243 -25.99 -7.54 -0.60
N VAL A 244 -25.09 -8.39 -1.06
CA VAL A 244 -25.22 -9.85 -0.94
C VAL A 244 -24.67 -10.27 0.42
N ASN A 245 -25.53 -10.54 1.39
CA ASN A 245 -25.18 -10.87 2.77
C ASN A 245 -24.24 -9.81 3.40
N GLY A 246 -24.45 -8.53 3.10
CA GLY A 246 -23.62 -7.43 3.57
C GLY A 246 -22.32 -7.21 2.79
N LEU A 247 -22.05 -7.97 1.73
CA LEU A 247 -20.87 -7.89 0.88
C LEU A 247 -21.18 -7.24 -0.48
N TYR A 248 -20.16 -6.65 -1.09
CA TYR A 248 -20.22 -6.08 -2.44
C TYR A 248 -19.65 -7.07 -3.45
N SER A 249 -20.36 -7.28 -4.58
CA SER A 249 -19.81 -8.05 -5.69
C SER A 249 -18.83 -7.21 -6.51
N ASN A 250 -17.84 -7.86 -7.11
CA ASN A 250 -16.79 -7.21 -7.89
C ASN A 250 -17.30 -6.54 -9.19
N TYR A 251 -18.50 -6.88 -9.65
CA TYR A 251 -19.03 -6.42 -10.94
C TYR A 251 -20.36 -5.69 -10.79
N VAL A 252 -20.40 -4.47 -11.33
CA VAL A 252 -21.58 -3.61 -11.33
C VAL A 252 -21.90 -3.15 -12.74
N ASN A 253 -23.15 -3.29 -13.15
CA ASN A 253 -23.62 -2.76 -14.42
C ASN A 253 -23.71 -1.23 -14.33
N SER A 254 -22.96 -0.51 -15.19
CA SER A 254 -22.87 0.95 -15.17
C SER A 254 -24.15 1.66 -15.62
N ASP A 255 -25.05 0.96 -16.32
CA ASP A 255 -26.33 1.54 -16.75
C ASP A 255 -27.38 1.47 -15.62
N THR A 256 -27.46 0.32 -14.96
CA THR A 256 -28.48 0.08 -13.91
C THR A 256 -28.01 0.42 -12.49
N GLY A 257 -26.69 0.49 -12.26
CA GLY A 257 -26.12 0.66 -10.93
C GLY A 257 -26.36 -0.55 -10.01
N LYS A 258 -26.51 -1.76 -10.57
CA LYS A 258 -26.79 -2.99 -9.79
C LYS A 258 -25.70 -4.03 -10.03
N PHE A 259 -25.51 -4.92 -9.06
CA PHE A 259 -24.65 -6.10 -9.22
C PHE A 259 -25.16 -7.00 -10.36
N THR A 260 -24.23 -7.62 -11.06
CA THR A 260 -24.53 -8.65 -12.05
C THR A 260 -24.82 -9.99 -11.39
N ARG A 261 -25.45 -10.92 -12.10
CA ARG A 261 -25.99 -12.16 -11.53
C ARG A 261 -24.95 -13.14 -10.98
N SER A 262 -23.73 -13.12 -11.48
CA SER A 262 -22.64 -13.96 -10.97
C SER A 262 -21.88 -13.20 -9.90
N TYR A 263 -22.06 -13.56 -8.65
CA TYR A 263 -21.42 -12.88 -7.53
C TYR A 263 -19.99 -13.40 -7.31
N HIS A 264 -19.04 -12.50 -7.37
CA HIS A 264 -17.65 -12.74 -7.01
C HIS A 264 -17.21 -11.65 -6.06
N MET A 265 -16.68 -12.03 -4.91
CA MET A 265 -16.20 -11.12 -3.86
C MET A 265 -14.80 -11.51 -3.49
N SER A 266 -13.87 -10.53 -3.47
CA SER A 266 -12.48 -10.75 -3.11
C SER A 266 -11.90 -9.53 -2.40
N LEU A 267 -10.90 -9.77 -1.52
CA LEU A 267 -9.97 -8.74 -1.07
C LEU A 267 -8.67 -8.73 -1.91
N GLY A 268 -8.59 -9.56 -2.94
CA GLY A 268 -7.60 -9.49 -3.99
C GLY A 268 -8.11 -8.68 -5.18
N ALA A 269 -7.59 -8.98 -6.37
CA ALA A 269 -7.96 -8.31 -7.61
C ALA A 269 -9.47 -8.15 -7.78
N LEU A 270 -9.90 -7.06 -8.38
CA LEU A 270 -11.28 -6.68 -8.70
C LEU A 270 -12.11 -6.10 -7.55
N GLY A 271 -11.76 -6.39 -6.28
CA GLY A 271 -12.52 -5.89 -5.13
C GLY A 271 -11.70 -5.03 -4.15
N ASP A 272 -10.41 -5.31 -4.03
CA ASP A 272 -9.45 -4.88 -3.02
C ASP A 272 -9.52 -3.41 -2.60
N SER A 273 -9.10 -2.51 -3.45
CA SER A 273 -8.91 -1.08 -3.10
C SER A 273 -10.22 -0.31 -2.88
N PHE A 274 -11.37 -0.85 -3.28
CA PHE A 274 -12.66 -0.25 -2.90
C PHE A 274 -12.82 -0.18 -1.38
N TYR A 275 -12.55 -1.27 -0.69
CA TYR A 275 -12.65 -1.35 0.77
C TYR A 275 -11.60 -0.49 1.46
N GLU A 276 -10.39 -0.47 0.91
CA GLU A 276 -9.32 0.42 1.32
C GLU A 276 -9.77 1.89 1.27
N TYR A 277 -10.41 2.30 0.17
CA TYR A 277 -10.85 3.69 0.00
C TYR A 277 -12.02 4.08 0.89
N LEU A 278 -12.80 3.15 1.40
CA LEU A 278 -13.84 3.45 2.39
C LEU A 278 -13.22 3.96 3.70
N ILE A 279 -12.32 3.20 4.31
CA ILE A 279 -11.68 3.64 5.56
C ILE A 279 -10.76 4.83 5.32
N LYS A 280 -10.02 4.86 4.22
CA LYS A 280 -9.10 5.97 3.90
C LYS A 280 -9.81 7.27 3.57
N SER A 281 -11.00 7.24 2.98
CA SER A 281 -11.83 8.42 2.77
C SER A 281 -12.29 9.04 4.09
N TRP A 282 -12.69 8.20 5.04
CA TRP A 282 -13.00 8.66 6.37
C TRP A 282 -11.79 9.29 7.07
N LEU A 283 -10.61 8.65 6.99
CA LEU A 283 -9.37 9.22 7.54
C LEU A 283 -8.97 10.53 6.84
N GLN A 284 -9.01 10.57 5.50
CA GLN A 284 -8.67 11.76 4.72
C GLN A 284 -9.56 12.97 5.08
N SER A 285 -10.83 12.73 5.36
CA SER A 285 -11.78 13.78 5.75
C SER A 285 -11.58 14.30 7.18
N GLY A 286 -10.52 13.92 7.89
CA GLY A 286 -10.38 14.20 9.31
C GLY A 286 -11.43 13.49 10.16
N LYS A 287 -11.88 12.33 9.72
CA LYS A 287 -12.90 11.47 10.38
C LYS A 287 -14.31 12.06 10.38
N THR A 288 -14.65 12.85 9.35
CA THR A 288 -15.97 13.48 9.20
C THR A 288 -16.86 12.85 8.12
N ASP A 289 -16.33 11.97 7.26
CA ASP A 289 -17.11 11.23 6.26
C ASP A 289 -17.83 10.03 6.91
N ASP A 290 -18.94 10.29 7.59
CA ASP A 290 -19.72 9.29 8.32
C ASP A 290 -20.28 8.18 7.40
N GLN A 291 -20.59 8.50 6.13
CA GLN A 291 -21.04 7.51 5.15
C GLN A 291 -19.94 6.47 4.87
N ALA A 292 -18.73 6.93 4.57
CA ALA A 292 -17.59 6.04 4.35
C ALA A 292 -17.32 5.17 5.58
N ARG A 293 -17.38 5.77 6.77
CA ARG A 293 -17.19 5.05 8.03
C ARG A 293 -18.24 3.96 8.21
N ALA A 294 -19.52 4.28 8.06
CA ALA A 294 -20.61 3.33 8.23
C ALA A 294 -20.49 2.16 7.23
N MET A 295 -20.26 2.47 5.94
CA MET A 295 -20.08 1.46 4.89
C MET A 295 -18.90 0.55 5.18
N TYR A 296 -17.75 1.10 5.64
CA TYR A 296 -16.59 0.29 5.93
C TYR A 296 -16.78 -0.66 7.10
N TRP A 297 -17.28 -0.15 8.25
CA TRP A 297 -17.45 -1.00 9.45
C TRP A 297 -18.50 -2.08 9.23
N GLU A 298 -19.57 -1.78 8.49
CA GLU A 298 -20.58 -2.76 8.11
C GLU A 298 -19.97 -3.88 7.24
N VAL A 299 -19.27 -3.54 6.17
CA VAL A 299 -18.68 -4.55 5.28
C VAL A 299 -17.51 -5.29 5.92
N SER A 300 -16.71 -4.63 6.75
CA SER A 300 -15.63 -5.29 7.49
C SER A 300 -16.16 -6.40 8.41
N LYS A 301 -17.27 -6.15 9.08
CA LYS A 301 -17.96 -7.18 9.87
C LYS A 301 -18.37 -8.37 9.01
N ALA A 302 -19.02 -8.12 7.87
CA ALA A 302 -19.47 -9.16 6.95
C ALA A 302 -18.28 -9.97 6.37
N MET A 303 -17.17 -9.32 6.03
CA MET A 303 -15.93 -9.98 5.59
C MET A 303 -15.35 -10.90 6.66
N ARG A 304 -15.27 -10.43 7.89
CA ARG A 304 -14.73 -11.21 9.00
C ARG A 304 -15.56 -12.46 9.28
N GLU A 305 -16.87 -12.37 9.15
CA GLU A 305 -17.80 -13.48 9.37
C GLU A 305 -17.82 -14.51 8.23
N GLN A 306 -17.59 -14.09 6.98
CA GLN A 306 -17.82 -14.93 5.80
C GLN A 306 -16.56 -15.29 5.02
N MET A 307 -15.53 -14.44 5.03
CA MET A 307 -14.35 -14.59 4.17
C MET A 307 -13.09 -14.95 4.96
N VAL A 308 -12.99 -14.57 6.24
CA VAL A 308 -11.83 -14.86 7.09
C VAL A 308 -11.93 -16.30 7.61
N LEU A 309 -10.97 -17.13 7.18
CA LEU A 309 -10.94 -18.56 7.50
C LEU A 309 -9.58 -18.95 8.10
N LYS A 310 -9.52 -20.13 8.72
CA LYS A 310 -8.26 -20.74 9.17
C LYS A 310 -7.95 -22.00 8.36
N SER A 311 -6.71 -22.12 7.94
CA SER A 311 -6.20 -23.30 7.25
C SER A 311 -5.95 -24.46 8.21
N LYS A 312 -5.63 -25.64 7.66
CA LYS A 312 -5.29 -26.83 8.47
C LYS A 312 -4.09 -26.63 9.38
N SER A 313 -3.10 -25.85 8.94
CA SER A 313 -1.92 -25.52 9.76
C SER A 313 -2.14 -24.35 10.72
N GLY A 314 -3.34 -23.76 10.74
CA GLY A 314 -3.71 -22.67 11.62
C GLY A 314 -3.37 -21.28 11.08
N LEU A 315 -3.07 -21.11 9.79
CA LEU A 315 -2.90 -19.81 9.16
C LEU A 315 -4.27 -19.16 8.91
N THR A 316 -4.41 -17.90 9.31
CA THR A 316 -5.59 -17.09 8.99
C THR A 316 -5.45 -16.50 7.61
N TYR A 317 -6.48 -16.63 6.78
CA TYR A 317 -6.49 -16.09 5.42
C TYR A 317 -7.88 -15.55 5.05
N VAL A 318 -7.92 -14.74 4.00
CA VAL A 318 -9.16 -14.20 3.44
C VAL A 318 -9.47 -14.95 2.15
N ALA A 319 -10.48 -15.83 2.19
CA ALA A 319 -10.95 -16.55 1.01
C ALA A 319 -11.66 -15.60 0.04
N GLU A 320 -11.64 -15.92 -1.25
CA GLU A 320 -12.60 -15.34 -2.20
C GLU A 320 -13.92 -16.07 -2.11
N LEU A 321 -15.03 -15.37 -2.41
CA LEU A 321 -16.34 -16.00 -2.50
C LEU A 321 -16.86 -15.97 -3.94
N ARG A 322 -17.24 -17.12 -4.46
CA ARG A 322 -17.90 -17.23 -5.75
C ARG A 322 -19.27 -17.85 -5.59
N ASN A 323 -20.30 -17.04 -5.83
CA ASN A 323 -21.70 -17.40 -5.58
C ASN A 323 -21.95 -17.95 -4.14
N GLY A 324 -21.28 -17.33 -3.15
CA GLY A 324 -21.39 -17.71 -1.74
C GLY A 324 -20.53 -18.88 -1.29
N LEU A 325 -19.77 -19.51 -2.19
CA LEU A 325 -18.86 -20.61 -1.87
C LEU A 325 -17.40 -20.10 -1.76
N PRO A 326 -16.65 -20.49 -0.72
CA PRO A 326 -15.28 -20.05 -0.55
C PRO A 326 -14.33 -20.74 -1.54
N GLU A 327 -13.49 -19.94 -2.16
CA GLU A 327 -12.28 -20.37 -2.86
C GLU A 327 -11.10 -20.16 -1.90
N HIS A 328 -10.41 -21.24 -1.52
CA HIS A 328 -9.38 -21.26 -0.49
C HIS A 328 -8.03 -20.79 -1.03
N LYS A 329 -7.96 -19.52 -1.40
CA LYS A 329 -6.78 -18.87 -1.98
C LYS A 329 -6.71 -17.41 -1.58
N MET A 330 -5.50 -16.86 -1.62
CA MET A 330 -5.22 -15.43 -1.56
C MET A 330 -4.26 -15.05 -2.69
N GLY A 331 -4.51 -13.90 -3.32
CA GLY A 331 -3.52 -13.25 -4.17
C GLY A 331 -2.53 -12.42 -3.36
N HIS A 332 -1.35 -12.15 -3.94
CA HIS A 332 -0.41 -11.19 -3.37
C HIS A 332 -1.08 -9.84 -3.09
N LEU A 333 -1.94 -9.37 -4.00
CA LEU A 333 -2.74 -8.16 -3.84
C LEU A 333 -3.53 -8.14 -2.54
N ALA A 334 -4.14 -9.26 -2.13
CA ALA A 334 -4.95 -9.33 -0.92
C ALA A 334 -4.17 -9.03 0.37
N CYS A 335 -2.85 -9.11 0.33
CA CYS A 335 -2.00 -8.77 1.47
C CYS A 335 -2.01 -7.29 1.85
N PHE A 336 -2.49 -6.39 0.98
CA PHE A 336 -2.76 -5.00 1.35
C PHE A 336 -3.73 -4.89 2.53
N SER A 337 -4.63 -5.88 2.69
CA SER A 337 -5.64 -5.91 3.74
C SER A 337 -5.05 -5.96 5.15
N VAL A 338 -3.80 -6.40 5.28
CA VAL A 338 -3.05 -6.33 6.54
C VAL A 338 -2.99 -4.88 7.04
N GLY A 339 -2.60 -3.94 6.18
CA GLY A 339 -2.57 -2.51 6.51
C GLY A 339 -3.97 -1.93 6.73
N MET A 340 -4.94 -2.34 5.94
CA MET A 340 -6.33 -1.90 6.08
C MET A 340 -6.93 -2.29 7.44
N PHE A 341 -6.77 -3.54 7.87
CA PHE A 341 -7.24 -3.99 9.19
C PHE A 341 -6.42 -3.39 10.33
N ALA A 342 -5.12 -3.15 10.15
CA ALA A 342 -4.31 -2.46 11.14
C ALA A 342 -4.77 -1.00 11.35
N LEU A 343 -5.09 -0.29 10.27
CA LEU A 343 -5.70 1.05 10.35
C LEU A 343 -7.08 1.01 11.03
N GLN A 344 -7.89 0.02 10.74
CA GLN A 344 -9.17 -0.18 11.44
C GLN A 344 -8.93 -0.38 12.94
N ALA A 345 -8.01 -1.26 13.32
CA ALA A 345 -7.75 -1.62 14.71
C ALA A 345 -7.47 -0.39 15.59
N VAL A 346 -6.60 0.52 15.15
CA VAL A 346 -6.27 1.72 15.92
C VAL A 346 -7.41 2.75 15.97
N ASN A 347 -8.46 2.56 15.18
CA ASN A 347 -9.64 3.42 15.12
C ASN A 347 -10.90 2.75 15.69
N GLU A 348 -10.80 1.55 16.26
CA GLU A 348 -11.91 0.90 16.96
C GLU A 348 -12.23 1.60 18.26
N LYS A 349 -13.50 1.51 18.71
CA LYS A 349 -13.99 2.25 19.87
C LYS A 349 -13.50 1.66 21.20
N THR A 350 -13.53 0.35 21.34
CA THR A 350 -13.18 -0.34 22.58
C THR A 350 -11.81 -0.99 22.48
N GLU A 351 -11.16 -1.19 23.63
CA GLU A 351 -9.86 -1.89 23.71
C GLU A 351 -9.97 -3.33 23.21
N GLN A 352 -11.07 -4.00 23.50
CA GLN A 352 -11.32 -5.37 23.03
C GLN A 352 -11.42 -5.43 21.52
N GLU A 353 -12.14 -4.51 20.88
CA GLU A 353 -12.23 -4.42 19.42
C GLU A 353 -10.87 -4.10 18.81
N ARG A 354 -10.11 -3.16 19.39
CA ARG A 354 -8.75 -2.82 18.95
C ARG A 354 -7.84 -4.04 18.97
N ALA A 355 -7.81 -4.77 20.09
CA ALA A 355 -6.99 -5.96 20.23
C ALA A 355 -7.39 -7.06 19.23
N SER A 356 -8.68 -7.37 19.10
CA SER A 356 -9.18 -8.40 18.17
C SER A 356 -8.92 -8.06 16.70
N THR A 357 -9.06 -6.79 16.32
CA THR A 357 -8.83 -6.37 14.93
C THR A 357 -7.33 -6.31 14.62
N MET A 358 -6.50 -5.89 15.56
CA MET A 358 -5.04 -5.92 15.39
C MET A 358 -4.52 -7.36 15.31
N GLU A 359 -5.05 -8.28 16.12
CA GLU A 359 -4.72 -9.70 16.04
C GLU A 359 -5.02 -10.26 14.64
N LEU A 360 -6.18 -9.92 14.05
CA LEU A 360 -6.50 -10.30 12.68
C LEU A 360 -5.49 -9.76 11.69
N ALA A 361 -5.12 -8.47 11.79
CA ALA A 361 -4.11 -7.86 10.92
C ALA A 361 -2.75 -8.57 11.04
N GLU A 362 -2.31 -8.87 12.25
CA GLU A 362 -1.04 -9.57 12.51
C GLU A 362 -1.07 -11.03 12.02
N GLU A 363 -2.18 -11.75 12.21
CA GLU A 363 -2.34 -13.11 11.68
C GLU A 363 -2.31 -13.15 10.15
N LEU A 364 -2.99 -12.21 9.48
CA LEU A 364 -2.91 -12.06 8.02
C LEU A 364 -1.50 -11.67 7.56
N GLY A 365 -0.83 -10.78 8.28
CA GLY A 365 0.57 -10.42 8.04
C GLY A 365 1.49 -11.63 8.13
N ARG A 366 1.30 -12.50 9.11
CA ARG A 366 2.00 -13.77 9.23
C ARG A 366 1.74 -14.67 8.03
N THR A 367 0.50 -14.80 7.59
CA THR A 367 0.14 -15.62 6.42
C THR A 367 0.83 -15.11 5.14
N CYS A 368 0.85 -13.80 4.93
CA CYS A 368 1.57 -13.19 3.81
C CYS A 368 3.09 -13.39 3.91
N HIS A 369 3.66 -13.35 5.11
CA HIS A 369 5.06 -13.70 5.34
C HIS A 369 5.36 -15.18 5.02
N GLU A 370 4.49 -16.10 5.44
CA GLU A 370 4.62 -17.53 5.13
C GLU A 370 4.64 -17.80 3.61
N SER A 371 3.85 -17.05 2.81
CA SER A 371 3.90 -17.17 1.35
C SER A 371 5.26 -16.78 0.76
N TYR A 372 6.04 -15.94 1.45
CA TYR A 372 7.39 -15.55 1.06
C TYR A 372 8.42 -16.59 1.48
N ILE A 373 8.48 -16.95 2.75
CA ILE A 373 9.54 -17.83 3.28
C ILE A 373 9.42 -19.28 2.83
N ARG A 374 8.27 -19.69 2.30
CA ARG A 374 8.06 -21.05 1.73
C ARG A 374 8.54 -21.21 0.29
N THR A 375 9.08 -20.16 -0.32
CA THR A 375 9.64 -20.20 -1.67
C THR A 375 11.16 -20.30 -1.64
N THR A 376 11.76 -20.74 -2.74
CA THR A 376 13.23 -20.81 -2.89
C THR A 376 13.86 -19.42 -2.88
N THR A 377 13.16 -18.42 -3.40
CA THR A 377 13.67 -17.04 -3.50
C THR A 377 13.40 -16.21 -2.25
N HIS A 378 12.53 -16.65 -1.35
CA HIS A 378 11.96 -15.84 -0.28
C HIS A 378 11.20 -14.60 -0.78
N ILE A 379 10.62 -14.73 -1.98
CA ILE A 379 9.68 -13.77 -2.58
C ILE A 379 8.35 -14.50 -2.78
N GLY A 380 7.23 -13.85 -2.47
CA GLY A 380 5.90 -14.47 -2.59
C GLY A 380 5.37 -14.51 -4.02
N PRO A 381 4.59 -15.55 -4.37
CA PRO A 381 3.98 -15.71 -5.67
C PRO A 381 2.76 -14.79 -5.87
N GLU A 382 2.28 -14.72 -7.11
CA GLU A 382 1.06 -13.96 -7.47
C GLU A 382 -0.19 -14.49 -6.75
N MET A 383 -0.30 -15.80 -6.57
CA MET A 383 -1.42 -16.47 -5.89
C MET A 383 -0.91 -17.60 -5.00
N PHE A 384 -1.55 -17.84 -3.87
CA PHE A 384 -1.22 -18.95 -2.97
C PHE A 384 -2.49 -19.55 -2.33
N TYR A 385 -2.45 -20.85 -2.02
CA TYR A 385 -3.60 -21.68 -1.72
C TYR A 385 -3.52 -22.31 -0.32
N PHE A 386 -4.70 -22.70 0.21
CA PHE A 386 -4.86 -23.24 1.57
C PHE A 386 -5.60 -24.59 1.59
N ASN A 387 -5.79 -25.21 0.44
CA ASN A 387 -6.47 -26.50 0.26
C ASN A 387 -5.57 -27.58 -0.37
N GLY A 388 -4.26 -27.38 -0.35
CA GLY A 388 -3.25 -28.32 -0.81
C GLY A 388 -2.60 -29.11 0.33
N GLU A 389 -1.46 -29.74 0.03
CA GLU A 389 -0.63 -30.44 1.02
C GLU A 389 0.08 -29.44 1.94
N GLU A 390 0.56 -28.34 1.38
CA GLU A 390 1.17 -27.22 2.09
C GLU A 390 0.34 -25.97 1.95
N ASP A 391 0.11 -25.27 3.06
CA ASP A 391 -0.57 -23.98 3.08
C ASP A 391 0.32 -22.85 2.54
N ALA A 392 -0.30 -21.80 2.05
CA ALA A 392 0.35 -20.61 1.52
C ALA A 392 1.36 -20.89 0.40
N THR A 393 1.08 -21.85 -0.46
CA THR A 393 1.89 -22.20 -1.62
C THR A 393 1.13 -22.05 -2.93
N SER A 394 1.84 -21.80 -4.01
CA SER A 394 1.27 -21.53 -5.33
C SER A 394 1.09 -22.79 -6.17
N ARG A 395 0.43 -22.60 -7.32
CA ARG A 395 0.26 -23.57 -8.39
C ARG A 395 0.98 -23.10 -9.66
N ASN A 396 1.39 -24.02 -10.50
CA ASN A 396 2.34 -23.83 -11.61
C ASN A 396 2.14 -22.60 -12.53
N SER A 397 0.96 -22.05 -12.67
CA SER A 397 0.69 -20.90 -13.56
C SER A 397 0.70 -19.55 -12.87
N GLU A 398 0.90 -19.53 -11.54
CA GLU A 398 0.69 -18.34 -10.70
C GLU A 398 1.92 -18.08 -9.80
N ASN A 399 3.07 -18.58 -10.22
CA ASN A 399 4.33 -18.55 -9.46
C ASN A 399 5.12 -17.26 -9.65
N GLY A 400 4.69 -16.36 -10.52
CA GLY A 400 5.43 -15.14 -10.82
C GLY A 400 5.38 -14.10 -9.70
N TYR A 401 6.34 -13.19 -9.75
CA TYR A 401 6.36 -11.97 -8.96
C TYR A 401 6.75 -10.79 -9.84
N ILE A 402 5.96 -9.75 -9.87
CA ILE A 402 6.15 -8.59 -10.74
C ILE A 402 6.48 -7.31 -9.95
N LEU A 403 7.30 -7.40 -8.93
CA LEU A 403 7.75 -6.29 -8.10
C LEU A 403 6.66 -5.67 -7.19
N ARG A 404 5.61 -6.41 -6.88
CA ARG A 404 4.44 -5.97 -6.11
C ARG A 404 4.75 -5.54 -4.69
N PRO A 405 4.06 -4.49 -4.15
CA PRO A 405 4.32 -3.89 -2.85
C PRO A 405 3.52 -4.47 -1.67
N GLU A 406 2.38 -5.15 -1.88
CA GLU A 406 1.31 -5.28 -0.88
C GLU A 406 1.74 -6.00 0.41
N VAL A 407 2.71 -6.90 0.33
CA VAL A 407 3.25 -7.57 1.51
C VAL A 407 4.15 -6.62 2.31
N ILE A 408 5.04 -5.91 1.65
CA ILE A 408 5.88 -4.87 2.29
C ILE A 408 5.01 -3.74 2.85
N GLU A 409 3.97 -3.34 2.12
CA GLU A 409 2.97 -2.38 2.58
C GLU A 409 2.31 -2.82 3.89
N GLY A 410 1.85 -4.07 3.96
CA GLY A 410 1.25 -4.63 5.18
C GLY A 410 2.20 -4.59 6.37
N PHE A 411 3.46 -4.98 6.17
CA PHE A 411 4.49 -4.92 7.22
C PHE A 411 4.85 -3.49 7.63
N PHE A 412 4.86 -2.55 6.68
CA PHE A 412 5.01 -1.12 6.97
C PHE A 412 3.93 -0.62 7.93
N TYR A 413 2.65 -0.89 7.67
CA TYR A 413 1.56 -0.50 8.54
C TYR A 413 1.65 -1.17 9.91
N LEU A 414 1.94 -2.47 9.95
CA LEU A 414 2.11 -3.18 11.22
C LEU A 414 3.26 -2.61 12.04
N TRP A 415 4.41 -2.31 11.40
CA TRP A 415 5.51 -1.63 12.07
C TRP A 415 5.07 -0.27 12.65
N ARG A 416 4.50 0.60 11.81
CA ARG A 416 4.10 1.95 12.21
C ARG A 416 3.06 1.96 13.36
N LEU A 417 2.16 0.99 13.40
CA LEU A 417 1.03 0.95 14.32
C LEU A 417 1.27 0.08 15.56
N THR A 418 2.23 -0.84 15.53
CA THR A 418 2.54 -1.70 16.68
C THR A 418 3.92 -1.46 17.30
N GLY A 419 4.87 -0.92 16.53
CA GLY A 419 6.27 -0.76 16.94
C GLY A 419 7.06 -2.07 17.05
N LYS A 420 6.53 -3.21 16.60
CA LYS A 420 7.19 -4.51 16.70
C LYS A 420 8.31 -4.63 15.67
N GLN A 421 9.55 -4.75 16.13
CA GLN A 421 10.77 -4.80 15.30
C GLN A 421 10.75 -5.93 14.26
N MET A 422 10.08 -7.05 14.55
CA MET A 422 9.98 -8.18 13.62
C MET A 422 9.46 -7.78 12.22
N TYR A 423 8.60 -6.78 12.12
CA TYR A 423 8.08 -6.33 10.82
C TYR A 423 9.14 -5.58 10.01
N ARG A 424 10.07 -4.88 10.64
CA ARG A 424 11.26 -4.35 9.98
C ARG A 424 12.17 -5.45 9.44
N GLU A 425 12.36 -6.53 10.22
CA GLU A 425 13.12 -7.69 9.77
C GLU A 425 12.47 -8.33 8.54
N TRP A 426 11.17 -8.54 8.54
CA TRP A 426 10.46 -9.12 7.40
C TRP A 426 10.54 -8.26 6.14
N VAL A 427 10.48 -6.93 6.27
CA VAL A 427 10.70 -6.01 5.14
C VAL A 427 12.15 -6.12 4.64
N TRP A 428 13.12 -6.20 5.56
CA TRP A 428 14.51 -6.33 5.18
C TRP A 428 14.80 -7.62 4.43
N ASP A 429 14.27 -8.74 4.89
CA ASP A 429 14.40 -10.03 4.21
C ASP A 429 13.81 -9.97 2.80
N ALA A 430 12.62 -9.39 2.64
CA ALA A 430 11.99 -9.20 1.34
C ALA A 430 12.83 -8.31 0.40
N ILE A 431 13.37 -7.20 0.90
CA ILE A 431 14.22 -6.28 0.12
C ILE A 431 15.52 -6.96 -0.33
N GLN A 432 16.17 -7.74 0.54
CA GLN A 432 17.36 -8.51 0.17
C GLN A 432 17.05 -9.55 -0.92
N ALA A 433 15.91 -10.23 -0.81
CA ALA A 433 15.47 -11.20 -1.80
C ALA A 433 15.17 -10.53 -3.16
N ILE A 434 14.47 -9.39 -3.17
CA ILE A 434 14.19 -8.62 -4.38
C ILE A 434 15.51 -8.12 -4.99
N ASP A 435 16.42 -7.59 -4.21
CA ASP A 435 17.72 -7.14 -4.70
C ASP A 435 18.52 -8.28 -5.34
N LYS A 436 18.48 -9.46 -4.74
CA LYS A 436 19.21 -10.64 -5.22
C LYS A 436 18.64 -11.23 -6.51
N TYR A 437 17.30 -11.35 -6.60
CA TYR A 437 16.66 -12.13 -7.67
C TYR A 437 16.01 -11.27 -8.76
N CYS A 438 15.66 -10.03 -8.47
CA CYS A 438 15.00 -9.13 -9.42
C CYS A 438 15.94 -8.08 -10.03
N ARG A 439 17.12 -7.85 -9.45
CA ARG A 439 18.11 -6.90 -10.00
C ARG A 439 18.71 -7.43 -11.31
N VAL A 440 18.68 -6.60 -12.33
CA VAL A 440 19.37 -6.79 -13.61
C VAL A 440 20.24 -5.56 -13.91
N GLU A 441 21.07 -5.63 -14.96
CA GLU A 441 21.99 -4.55 -15.27
C GLU A 441 21.31 -3.19 -15.48
N GLY A 442 20.16 -3.20 -16.16
CA GLY A 442 19.43 -1.96 -16.50
C GLY A 442 18.42 -1.49 -15.45
N GLY A 443 18.23 -2.20 -14.35
CA GLY A 443 17.23 -1.85 -13.32
C GLY A 443 16.74 -3.06 -12.52
N PHE A 444 15.42 -3.15 -12.30
CA PHE A 444 14.78 -4.29 -11.64
C PHE A 444 13.69 -4.88 -12.54
N SER A 445 13.57 -6.20 -12.54
CA SER A 445 12.60 -6.95 -13.34
C SER A 445 11.85 -7.94 -12.47
N GLY A 446 10.58 -8.17 -12.77
CA GLY A 446 9.86 -9.30 -12.25
C GLY A 446 10.52 -10.64 -12.64
N ILE A 447 10.14 -11.69 -11.94
CA ILE A 447 10.61 -13.07 -12.19
C ILE A 447 9.41 -13.98 -12.52
N TYR A 448 9.62 -14.94 -13.42
CA TYR A 448 8.56 -15.84 -13.84
C TYR A 448 8.15 -16.86 -12.78
N ASP A 449 9.07 -17.25 -11.88
CA ASP A 449 8.81 -18.28 -10.90
C ASP A 449 9.62 -18.08 -9.61
N VAL A 450 8.93 -17.83 -8.50
CA VAL A 450 9.57 -17.63 -7.18
C VAL A 450 10.13 -18.93 -6.57
N TYR A 451 9.71 -20.08 -7.07
CA TYR A 451 10.25 -21.39 -6.68
C TYR A 451 11.43 -21.83 -7.54
N ASP A 452 11.55 -21.31 -8.77
CA ASP A 452 12.65 -21.59 -9.68
C ASP A 452 13.16 -20.33 -10.40
N PRO A 453 14.09 -19.60 -9.80
CA PRO A 453 14.60 -18.36 -10.39
C PRO A 453 15.35 -18.56 -11.71
N LYS A 454 15.68 -19.79 -12.09
CA LYS A 454 16.32 -20.09 -13.38
C LYS A 454 15.39 -19.90 -14.58
N LYS A 455 14.07 -19.82 -14.35
CA LYS A 455 13.11 -19.51 -15.41
C LYS A 455 13.21 -18.08 -15.94
N GLY A 456 13.97 -17.19 -15.25
CA GLY A 456 14.33 -15.87 -15.76
C GLY A 456 13.35 -14.76 -15.37
N HIS A 457 13.46 -13.66 -16.09
CA HIS A 457 12.82 -12.39 -15.82
C HIS A 457 11.73 -12.07 -16.86
N ASP A 458 10.70 -11.36 -16.46
CA ASP A 458 9.62 -10.88 -17.33
C ASP A 458 10.01 -9.63 -18.14
N ASP A 459 11.14 -9.05 -17.84
CA ASP A 459 11.69 -7.84 -18.47
C ASP A 459 10.79 -6.61 -18.36
N VAL A 460 10.13 -6.43 -17.22
CA VAL A 460 9.36 -5.22 -16.92
C VAL A 460 9.73 -4.68 -15.54
N GLN A 461 10.12 -3.40 -15.51
CA GLN A 461 10.19 -2.61 -14.29
C GLN A 461 8.89 -1.82 -14.15
N GLN A 462 7.98 -2.34 -13.36
CA GLN A 462 6.69 -1.71 -13.09
C GLN A 462 6.88 -0.34 -12.43
N SER A 463 6.11 0.68 -12.82
CA SER A 463 6.22 2.01 -12.23
C SER A 463 5.92 2.00 -10.72
N PHE A 464 5.02 1.12 -10.27
CA PHE A 464 4.70 0.97 -8.85
C PHE A 464 5.87 0.43 -8.00
N PHE A 465 6.89 -0.18 -8.60
CA PHE A 465 8.10 -0.57 -7.86
C PHE A 465 8.76 0.65 -7.22
N LEU A 466 8.86 1.75 -7.96
CA LEU A 466 9.42 3.01 -7.48
C LEU A 466 8.40 3.79 -6.63
N ALA A 467 7.13 3.76 -7.03
CA ALA A 467 6.07 4.47 -6.32
C ALA A 467 5.75 3.86 -4.95
N GLU A 468 5.74 2.54 -4.85
CA GLU A 468 5.20 1.80 -3.70
C GLU A 468 6.23 0.93 -3.00
N THR A 469 6.75 -0.10 -3.68
CA THR A 469 7.59 -1.14 -3.06
C THR A 469 8.80 -0.53 -2.37
N LEU A 470 9.54 0.33 -3.05
CA LEU A 470 10.71 1.01 -2.49
C LEU A 470 10.31 2.12 -1.50
N LYS A 471 9.19 2.80 -1.71
CA LYS A 471 8.70 3.81 -0.77
C LYS A 471 8.30 3.20 0.57
N TYR A 472 7.47 2.16 0.59
CA TYR A 472 7.09 1.49 1.83
C TYR A 472 8.29 0.87 2.55
N ALA A 473 9.22 0.26 1.81
CA ALA A 473 10.47 -0.24 2.41
C ALA A 473 11.29 0.89 3.06
N TYR A 474 11.49 2.00 2.37
CA TYR A 474 12.20 3.17 2.91
C TYR A 474 11.53 3.70 4.17
N LEU A 475 10.21 3.89 4.14
CA LEU A 475 9.42 4.41 5.26
C LEU A 475 9.37 3.45 6.46
N THR A 476 9.55 2.16 6.23
CA THR A 476 9.68 1.16 7.30
C THR A 476 10.96 1.37 8.11
N PHE A 477 12.04 1.84 7.47
CA PHE A 477 13.32 2.10 8.14
C PHE A 477 13.51 3.57 8.57
N THR A 478 12.48 4.40 8.43
CA THR A 478 12.49 5.80 8.89
C THR A 478 11.76 5.97 10.21
N ASP A 479 11.92 7.15 10.80
CA ASP A 479 11.11 7.58 11.94
C ASP A 479 9.64 7.80 11.56
N ASN A 480 8.73 7.59 12.51
CA ASN A 480 7.28 7.72 12.30
C ASN A 480 6.82 9.13 11.90
N SER A 481 7.66 10.15 12.09
CA SER A 481 7.37 11.54 11.65
C SER A 481 7.49 11.74 10.15
N VAL A 482 8.25 10.87 9.46
CA VAL A 482 8.40 10.92 8.01
C VAL A 482 7.14 10.38 7.35
N VAL A 483 6.35 11.22 6.75
CA VAL A 483 5.02 10.91 6.20
C VAL A 483 4.15 10.21 7.25
N SER A 484 3.91 10.92 8.37
CA SER A 484 3.16 10.40 9.52
C SER A 484 1.73 10.00 9.13
N LEU A 485 1.28 8.84 9.62
CA LEU A 485 -0.10 8.35 9.39
C LEU A 485 -1.19 9.21 10.06
N ASP A 486 -0.82 10.11 10.98
CA ASP A 486 -1.76 11.10 11.56
C ASP A 486 -2.05 12.27 10.60
N LYS A 487 -1.15 12.54 9.66
CA LYS A 487 -1.23 13.70 8.75
C LYS A 487 -1.45 13.31 7.31
N TRP A 488 -1.15 12.07 6.95
CA TRP A 488 -1.14 11.59 5.59
C TRP A 488 -1.92 10.29 5.44
N VAL A 489 -2.59 10.16 4.32
CA VAL A 489 -3.26 8.94 3.87
C VAL A 489 -2.65 8.55 2.54
N PHE A 490 -2.11 7.34 2.44
CA PHE A 490 -1.60 6.82 1.16
C PHE A 490 -2.77 6.36 0.30
N ASN A 491 -2.79 6.78 -0.97
CA ASN A 491 -3.70 6.18 -1.93
C ASN A 491 -3.26 4.74 -2.26
N THR A 492 -3.96 4.04 -3.14
CA THR A 492 -3.64 2.64 -3.47
C THR A 492 -2.41 2.48 -4.39
N GLU A 493 -1.76 3.58 -4.78
CA GLU A 493 -0.43 3.61 -5.44
C GLU A 493 0.65 4.22 -4.52
N ALA A 494 0.40 4.22 -3.21
CA ALA A 494 1.29 4.78 -2.18
C ALA A 494 1.65 6.28 -2.35
N HIS A 495 0.82 7.04 -3.03
CA HIS A 495 0.97 8.50 -3.07
C HIS A 495 0.35 9.13 -1.82
N PRO A 496 1.12 9.80 -0.95
CA PRO A 496 0.57 10.42 0.26
C PRO A 496 -0.27 11.65 -0.07
N LEU A 497 -1.52 11.64 0.39
CA LEU A 497 -2.44 12.76 0.35
C LEU A 497 -2.69 13.27 1.76
N PRO A 498 -2.81 14.59 1.98
CA PRO A 498 -2.97 15.13 3.33
C PRO A 498 -4.34 14.82 3.91
N VAL A 499 -4.40 14.61 5.22
CA VAL A 499 -5.65 14.64 5.97
C VAL A 499 -6.19 16.07 5.90
N MET A 500 -7.43 16.21 5.45
CA MET A 500 -8.11 17.50 5.34
C MET A 500 -8.79 17.81 6.66
N ALA A 501 -8.48 18.99 7.23
CA ALA A 501 -9.11 19.49 8.45
C ALA A 501 -10.44 20.18 8.15
#